data_6ee304e14156f6afd59e5d2960cb7571
#
_entry.id   6ee304e14156f6afd59e5d2960cb7571
#
_cell.length_a   1.000
_cell.length_b   1.000
_cell.length_c   1.000
_cell.angle_alpha   90.00
_cell.angle_beta   90.00
_cell.angle_gamma   90.00
#
_symmetry.space_group_name_H-M   'P 1'
#
loop_
_entity.id
_entity.type
_entity.pdbx_description
1 polymer ?
#
loop_
_entity_poly.entity_id
_entity_poly.type
_entity_poly.pdbx_seq_one_letter_code
_entity_poly.pdbx_strand_id
1 'polypeptide(L)'
;MLAHPAWSLNTTELMCSFRGLSGVEIFNSVSSVPTNALRGDSAAMLDPVFANGQLLNCFANDDSHRYEGECGMSATMLNTDDCSVVGILRAIDEGRFYATQGPEIRELSLTDGVLHIACSPAKYIIFYSNEVWIPNRTRALEGQTSADYVVSPRESFVRVQVVAEDGKSAWTSPIKLG
;
A
#
# COMPACT_ATOMS: atom_id res chain seq x y z
N MET A 1 -2.24 4.10 14.40
CA MET A 1 -2.18 4.37 12.95
C MET A 1 -2.06 5.87 12.73
N LEU A 2 -1.29 6.30 11.72
CA LEU A 2 -1.21 7.69 11.27
C LEU A 2 -2.19 7.91 10.11
N ALA A 3 -3.16 8.81 10.30
CA ALA A 3 -4.19 9.10 9.31
C ALA A 3 -3.69 10.14 8.28
N HIS A 4 -4.11 9.99 7.02
CA HIS A 4 -3.98 10.92 5.88
C HIS A 4 -2.73 11.86 5.92
N PRO A 5 -1.49 11.32 5.98
CA PRO A 5 -0.31 12.16 6.22
C PRO A 5 -0.06 13.21 5.12
N ALA A 6 -0.43 12.94 3.87
CA ALA A 6 -0.32 13.91 2.79
C ALA A 6 -1.30 15.08 2.97
N TRP A 7 -2.55 14.81 3.36
CA TRP A 7 -3.53 15.85 3.65
C TRP A 7 -3.15 16.68 4.87
N SER A 8 -2.64 16.02 5.91
CA SER A 8 -2.18 16.68 7.16
C SER A 8 -0.82 17.39 7.02
N LEU A 9 -0.18 17.33 5.85
CA LEU A 9 1.14 17.92 5.59
C LEU A 9 2.23 17.43 6.55
N ASN A 10 2.18 16.16 6.96
CA ASN A 10 3.22 15.58 7.78
C ASN A 10 4.53 15.49 6.98
N THR A 11 5.63 15.89 7.60
CA THR A 11 6.96 15.74 6.98
C THR A 11 7.53 14.35 7.24
N THR A 12 8.44 13.88 6.38
CA THR A 12 9.16 12.63 6.60
C THR A 12 9.86 12.61 7.96
N GLU A 13 10.49 13.72 8.36
CA GLU A 13 11.15 13.86 9.65
C GLU A 13 10.18 13.66 10.82
N LEU A 14 9.02 14.31 10.76
CA LEU A 14 7.98 14.16 11.78
C LEU A 14 7.49 12.69 11.82
N MET A 15 7.20 12.08 10.68
CA MET A 15 6.75 10.69 10.62
C MET A 15 7.80 9.73 11.19
N CYS A 16 9.08 9.92 10.88
CA CYS A 16 10.17 9.12 11.45
C CYS A 16 10.38 9.35 12.96
N SER A 17 9.88 10.45 13.53
CA SER A 17 9.97 10.71 14.98
C SER A 17 8.95 9.94 15.81
N PHE A 18 7.82 9.53 15.22
CA PHE A 18 6.77 8.79 15.92
C PHE A 18 7.26 7.41 16.37
N ARG A 19 6.77 6.97 17.53
CA ARG A 19 7.05 5.64 18.08
C ARG A 19 5.72 4.93 18.35
N GLY A 20 5.73 3.60 18.21
CA GLY A 20 4.56 2.77 18.49
C GLY A 20 3.45 2.85 17.44
N LEU A 21 3.74 3.39 16.25
CA LEU A 21 2.82 3.30 15.12
C LEU A 21 2.86 1.89 14.53
N SER A 22 1.70 1.26 14.38
CA SER A 22 1.53 -0.02 13.68
C SER A 22 1.20 0.15 12.20
N GLY A 23 0.75 1.34 11.78
CA GLY A 23 0.39 1.57 10.38
C GLY A 23 0.12 3.04 10.03
N VAL A 24 -0.09 3.27 8.75
CA VAL A 24 -0.30 4.57 8.14
C VAL A 24 -1.31 4.47 7.00
N GLU A 25 -2.12 5.49 6.78
CA GLU A 25 -2.93 5.59 5.57
C GLU A 25 -2.05 5.92 4.37
N ILE A 26 -1.94 4.95 3.44
CA ILE A 26 -1.30 5.18 2.14
C ILE A 26 -2.25 5.91 1.21
N PHE A 27 -3.56 5.71 1.39
CA PHE A 27 -4.60 6.38 0.62
C PHE A 27 -5.83 6.70 1.48
N ASN A 28 -6.38 7.92 1.28
CA ASN A 28 -7.59 8.41 1.93
C ASN A 28 -8.52 9.04 0.88
N SER A 29 -9.73 8.49 0.71
CA SER A 29 -10.62 8.89 -0.39
C SER A 29 -11.16 10.30 -0.24
N VAL A 30 -11.64 10.69 0.94
CA VAL A 30 -12.17 12.04 1.18
C VAL A 30 -11.07 13.10 1.07
N SER A 31 -9.85 12.78 1.46
CA SER A 31 -8.70 13.67 1.27
C SER A 31 -8.30 13.82 -0.20
N SER A 32 -8.75 12.94 -1.10
CA SER A 32 -8.42 12.95 -2.53
C SER A 32 -9.38 13.77 -3.40
N VAL A 33 -10.44 14.33 -2.83
CA VAL A 33 -11.37 15.18 -3.60
C VAL A 33 -10.79 16.59 -3.82
N PRO A 34 -11.24 17.32 -4.88
CA PRO A 34 -10.71 18.66 -5.19
C PRO A 34 -10.82 19.67 -4.05
N THR A 35 -11.88 19.61 -3.25
CA THR A 35 -12.08 20.49 -2.07
C THR A 35 -11.03 20.25 -0.98
N ASN A 36 -10.38 19.09 -0.96
CA ASN A 36 -9.27 18.72 -0.07
C ASN A 36 -7.91 18.74 -0.78
N ALA A 37 -7.83 19.52 -1.86
CA ALA A 37 -6.61 19.76 -2.63
C ALA A 37 -5.98 18.48 -3.23
N LEU A 38 -6.77 17.40 -3.45
CA LEU A 38 -6.31 16.12 -4.03
C LEU A 38 -5.18 15.44 -3.24
N ARG A 39 -5.14 15.60 -1.92
CA ARG A 39 -4.05 15.11 -1.05
C ARG A 39 -4.35 13.74 -0.42
N GLY A 40 -5.09 12.88 -1.11
CA GLY A 40 -5.42 11.54 -0.60
C GLY A 40 -4.31 10.53 -0.73
N ASP A 41 -3.43 10.66 -1.74
CA ASP A 41 -2.32 9.72 -1.96
C ASP A 41 -1.07 10.14 -1.17
N SER A 42 -0.64 9.26 -0.29
CA SER A 42 0.55 9.43 0.55
C SER A 42 1.72 8.52 0.12
N ALA A 43 1.56 7.71 -0.93
CA ALA A 43 2.52 6.66 -1.28
C ALA A 43 3.95 7.20 -1.47
N ALA A 44 4.11 8.28 -2.25
CA ALA A 44 5.42 8.84 -2.54
C ALA A 44 6.12 9.44 -1.29
N MET A 45 5.36 9.97 -0.33
CA MET A 45 5.95 10.52 0.90
C MET A 45 6.26 9.45 1.94
N LEU A 46 5.69 8.25 1.82
CA LEU A 46 5.98 7.13 2.70
C LEU A 46 7.26 6.38 2.32
N ASP A 47 7.64 6.37 1.04
CA ASP A 47 8.87 5.68 0.59
C ASP A 47 10.13 6.15 1.34
N PRO A 48 10.37 7.47 1.58
CA PRO A 48 11.46 7.91 2.43
C PRO A 48 11.34 7.45 3.89
N VAL A 49 10.13 7.32 4.45
CA VAL A 49 9.93 6.81 5.82
C VAL A 49 10.34 5.33 5.90
N PHE A 50 9.94 4.53 4.91
CA PHE A 50 10.31 3.12 4.81
C PHE A 50 11.83 2.94 4.58
N ALA A 51 12.43 3.78 3.73
CA ALA A 51 13.88 3.78 3.48
C ALA A 51 14.70 4.13 4.74
N ASN A 52 14.12 4.90 5.67
CA ASN A 52 14.71 5.16 6.99
C ASN A 52 14.46 4.01 8.00
N GLY A 53 13.90 2.88 7.56
CA GLY A 53 13.73 1.67 8.37
C GLY A 53 12.43 1.61 9.19
N GLN A 54 11.54 2.59 9.07
CA GLN A 54 10.25 2.57 9.75
C GLN A 54 9.18 1.97 8.83
N LEU A 55 9.15 0.64 8.77
CA LEU A 55 8.22 -0.11 7.94
C LEU A 55 6.84 -0.17 8.63
N LEU A 56 5.90 0.62 8.13
CA LEU A 56 4.53 0.70 8.64
C LEU A 56 3.57 -0.04 7.73
N ASN A 57 2.58 -0.71 8.30
CA ASN A 57 1.49 -1.31 7.54
C ASN A 57 0.67 -0.23 6.82
N CYS A 58 0.33 -0.47 5.55
CA CYS A 58 -0.36 0.48 4.69
C CYS A 58 -1.86 0.21 4.65
N PHE A 59 -2.66 1.19 5.04
CA PHE A 59 -4.12 1.15 5.04
C PHE A 59 -4.69 2.09 3.97
N ALA A 60 -5.86 1.75 3.43
CA ALA A 60 -6.69 2.69 2.68
C ALA A 60 -8.08 2.75 3.29
N ASN A 61 -8.61 3.95 3.40
CA ASN A 61 -9.92 4.20 4.02
C ASN A 61 -10.64 5.32 3.27
N ASP A 62 -11.96 5.32 3.37
CA ASP A 62 -12.78 6.40 2.83
C ASP A 62 -12.69 7.68 3.64
N ASP A 63 -12.56 7.59 4.97
CA ASP A 63 -12.67 8.72 5.90
C ASP A 63 -14.03 9.45 5.77
N SER A 64 -15.09 8.64 5.59
CA SER A 64 -16.43 9.13 5.30
C SER A 64 -17.01 9.94 6.46
N HIS A 65 -17.51 11.14 6.16
CA HIS A 65 -18.28 11.98 7.06
C HIS A 65 -19.78 11.93 6.71
N ARG A 66 -20.10 11.42 5.50
CA ARG A 66 -21.47 11.27 4.98
C ARG A 66 -21.60 9.95 4.24
N TYR A 67 -22.79 9.35 4.27
CA TYR A 67 -23.04 8.11 3.52
C TYR A 67 -23.10 8.34 2.01
N GLU A 68 -23.62 9.47 1.56
CA GLU A 68 -23.76 9.76 0.14
C GLU A 68 -22.45 10.31 -0.44
N GLY A 69 -21.89 9.58 -1.41
CA GLY A 69 -20.74 9.99 -2.20
C GLY A 69 -19.37 9.85 -1.51
N GLU A 70 -19.34 9.39 -0.25
CA GLU A 70 -18.07 9.24 0.49
C GLU A 70 -17.79 7.80 0.93
N CYS A 71 -18.68 6.83 0.61
CA CYS A 71 -18.53 5.44 1.06
C CYS A 71 -18.18 4.50 -0.07
N GLY A 72 -17.31 3.51 0.21
CA GLY A 72 -16.97 2.42 -0.70
C GLY A 72 -16.01 2.81 -1.82
N MET A 73 -15.23 3.89 -1.65
CA MET A 73 -14.26 4.36 -2.63
C MET A 73 -12.88 3.73 -2.44
N SER A 74 -12.52 3.43 -1.20
CA SER A 74 -11.31 2.69 -0.84
C SER A 74 -11.52 1.81 0.38
N ALA A 75 -10.69 0.80 0.54
CA ALA A 75 -10.81 -0.18 1.62
C ALA A 75 -9.46 -0.80 1.97
N THR A 76 -9.39 -1.34 3.19
CA THR A 76 -8.36 -2.28 3.61
C THR A 76 -8.95 -3.69 3.54
N MET A 77 -8.41 -4.53 2.67
CA MET A 77 -8.88 -5.89 2.41
C MET A 77 -8.09 -6.88 3.26
N LEU A 78 -8.78 -7.58 4.16
CA LEU A 78 -8.17 -8.54 5.09
C LEU A 78 -8.17 -9.97 4.52
N ASN A 79 -7.07 -10.68 4.70
CA ASN A 79 -6.98 -12.12 4.43
C ASN A 79 -7.21 -12.88 5.75
N THR A 80 -8.46 -13.30 5.99
CA THR A 80 -8.87 -14.06 7.18
C THR A 80 -10.08 -14.93 6.90
N ASP A 81 -10.10 -16.13 7.47
CA ASP A 81 -11.26 -17.02 7.48
C ASP A 81 -12.15 -16.78 8.70
N ASP A 82 -11.69 -15.98 9.67
CA ASP A 82 -12.38 -15.65 10.92
C ASP A 82 -12.81 -14.19 10.91
N CYS A 83 -14.09 -13.93 10.65
CA CYS A 83 -14.70 -12.60 10.69
C CYS A 83 -15.07 -12.11 12.10
N SER A 84 -14.66 -12.81 13.15
CA SER A 84 -14.79 -12.30 14.52
C SER A 84 -13.85 -11.10 14.76
N VAL A 85 -14.14 -10.32 15.80
CA VAL A 85 -13.23 -9.22 16.19
C VAL A 85 -11.80 -9.71 16.43
N VAL A 86 -11.64 -10.89 17.03
CA VAL A 86 -10.33 -11.49 17.31
C VAL A 86 -9.62 -11.87 16.02
N GLY A 87 -10.33 -12.50 15.06
CA GLY A 87 -9.78 -12.87 13.75
C GLY A 87 -9.36 -11.65 12.94
N ILE A 88 -10.18 -10.62 12.91
CA ILE A 88 -9.89 -9.34 12.22
C ILE A 88 -8.65 -8.67 12.82
N LEU A 89 -8.59 -8.51 14.15
CA LEU A 89 -7.43 -7.89 14.82
C LEU A 89 -6.17 -8.71 14.58
N ARG A 90 -6.25 -10.04 14.62
CA ARG A 90 -5.11 -10.92 14.32
C ARG A 90 -4.61 -10.72 12.88
N ALA A 91 -5.50 -10.64 11.90
CA ALA A 91 -5.11 -10.39 10.51
C ALA A 91 -4.39 -9.04 10.35
N ILE A 92 -4.84 -8.01 11.08
CA ILE A 92 -4.19 -6.69 11.11
C ILE A 92 -2.81 -6.79 11.78
N ASP A 93 -2.70 -7.41 12.93
CA ASP A 93 -1.43 -7.55 13.68
C ASP A 93 -0.38 -8.35 12.89
N GLU A 94 -0.82 -9.35 12.14
CA GLU A 94 0.03 -10.18 11.28
C GLU A 94 0.32 -9.56 9.90
N GLY A 95 -0.24 -8.38 9.59
CA GLY A 95 -0.07 -7.71 8.30
C GLY A 95 -0.71 -8.45 7.12
N ARG A 96 -1.69 -9.34 7.38
CA ARG A 96 -2.41 -10.10 6.36
C ARG A 96 -3.52 -9.28 5.71
N PHE A 97 -3.15 -8.22 5.03
CA PHE A 97 -4.08 -7.33 4.33
C PHE A 97 -3.36 -6.48 3.27
N TYR A 98 -4.14 -5.83 2.46
CA TYR A 98 -3.68 -4.82 1.51
C TYR A 98 -4.66 -3.65 1.43
N ALA A 99 -4.17 -2.49 1.00
CA ALA A 99 -4.95 -1.28 0.76
C ALA A 99 -5.43 -1.24 -0.70
N THR A 100 -6.66 -0.75 -0.98
CA THR A 100 -7.17 -0.70 -2.35
C THR A 100 -8.22 0.39 -2.58
N GLN A 101 -8.26 0.87 -3.82
CA GLN A 101 -9.36 1.65 -4.41
C GLN A 101 -10.25 0.80 -5.34
N GLY A 102 -10.03 -0.53 -5.40
CA GLY A 102 -10.77 -1.44 -6.26
C GLY A 102 -9.95 -2.60 -6.83
N PRO A 103 -8.70 -2.39 -7.33
CA PRO A 103 -7.88 -3.52 -7.78
C PRO A 103 -7.66 -4.54 -6.67
N GLU A 104 -7.63 -5.83 -7.04
CA GLU A 104 -7.44 -6.93 -6.10
C GLU A 104 -5.99 -7.41 -6.11
N ILE A 105 -5.44 -7.69 -4.93
CA ILE A 105 -4.22 -8.51 -4.76
C ILE A 105 -4.68 -9.87 -4.24
N ARG A 106 -4.45 -10.92 -5.04
CA ARG A 106 -4.93 -12.28 -4.80
C ARG A 106 -3.88 -13.17 -4.16
N GLU A 107 -2.62 -12.95 -4.54
CA GLU A 107 -1.47 -13.66 -4.00
C GLU A 107 -0.28 -12.73 -3.88
N LEU A 108 0.49 -12.92 -2.80
CA LEU A 108 1.77 -12.25 -2.58
C LEU A 108 2.68 -13.23 -1.83
N SER A 109 3.79 -13.62 -2.44
CA SER A 109 4.74 -14.55 -1.83
C SER A 109 6.17 -14.16 -2.15
N LEU A 110 7.07 -14.34 -1.18
CA LEU A 110 8.49 -14.14 -1.34
C LEU A 110 9.21 -15.46 -1.09
N THR A 111 9.81 -16.04 -2.14
CA THR A 111 10.52 -17.31 -2.07
C THR A 111 11.83 -17.21 -2.84
N ASP A 112 12.93 -17.62 -2.23
CA ASP A 112 14.28 -17.65 -2.84
C ASP A 112 14.69 -16.33 -3.51
N GLY A 113 14.29 -15.19 -2.88
CA GLY A 113 14.61 -13.86 -3.40
C GLY A 113 13.77 -13.41 -4.59
N VAL A 114 12.69 -14.14 -4.90
CA VAL A 114 11.71 -13.76 -5.92
C VAL A 114 10.39 -13.40 -5.24
N LEU A 115 9.95 -12.16 -5.43
CA LEU A 115 8.63 -11.72 -5.01
C LEU A 115 7.64 -11.98 -6.15
N HIS A 116 6.67 -12.86 -5.90
CA HIS A 116 5.55 -13.12 -6.79
C HIS A 116 4.32 -12.35 -6.34
N ILE A 117 3.57 -11.77 -7.30
CA ILE A 117 2.25 -11.19 -7.06
C ILE A 117 1.26 -11.67 -8.11
N ALA A 118 0.04 -12.06 -7.67
CA ALA A 118 -1.12 -12.22 -8.54
C ALA A 118 -2.20 -11.20 -8.15
N CYS A 119 -2.86 -10.60 -9.15
CA CYS A 119 -3.82 -9.51 -8.95
C CYS A 119 -4.98 -9.54 -9.95
N SER A 120 -5.93 -8.62 -9.85
CA SER A 120 -6.88 -8.31 -10.90
C SER A 120 -6.14 -7.74 -12.14
N PRO A 121 -6.77 -7.72 -13.35
CA PRO A 121 -6.14 -7.15 -14.54
C PRO A 121 -5.60 -5.74 -14.28
N ALA A 122 -4.33 -5.52 -14.57
CA ALA A 122 -3.61 -4.30 -14.27
C ALA A 122 -2.97 -3.69 -15.53
N LYS A 123 -2.86 -2.37 -15.53
CA LYS A 123 -2.06 -1.60 -16.48
C LYS A 123 -0.59 -1.60 -16.07
N TYR A 124 -0.34 -1.43 -14.77
CA TYR A 124 1.00 -1.46 -14.21
C TYR A 124 1.04 -2.29 -12.92
N ILE A 125 2.10 -3.07 -12.75
CA ILE A 125 2.53 -3.63 -11.47
C ILE A 125 3.90 -3.01 -11.19
N ILE A 126 4.02 -2.27 -10.07
CA ILE A 126 5.20 -1.47 -9.76
C ILE A 126 5.77 -1.93 -8.41
N PHE A 127 7.06 -2.22 -8.40
CA PHE A 127 7.80 -2.61 -7.20
C PHE A 127 8.61 -1.42 -6.68
N TYR A 128 8.42 -1.03 -5.43
CA TYR A 128 9.11 0.06 -4.74
C TYR A 128 10.02 -0.49 -3.66
N SER A 129 11.17 0.15 -3.48
CA SER A 129 12.15 -0.19 -2.45
C SER A 129 12.94 1.05 -2.03
N ASN A 130 13.94 0.88 -1.15
CA ASN A 130 14.89 1.94 -0.79
C ASN A 130 15.85 2.33 -1.93
N GLU A 131 15.96 1.52 -3.00
CA GLU A 131 16.79 1.84 -4.15
C GLU A 131 16.06 2.83 -5.08
N VAL A 132 16.70 3.97 -5.38
CA VAL A 132 16.10 5.03 -6.22
C VAL A 132 15.85 4.55 -7.63
N TRP A 133 16.76 3.77 -8.20
CA TRP A 133 16.62 3.22 -9.55
C TRP A 133 16.98 1.74 -9.58
N ILE A 134 16.04 0.93 -10.11
CA ILE A 134 16.21 -0.50 -10.35
C ILE A 134 15.62 -0.81 -11.72
N PRO A 135 16.35 -1.54 -12.59
CA PRO A 135 15.79 -2.03 -13.85
C PRO A 135 14.64 -3.00 -13.55
N ASN A 136 13.64 -3.01 -14.43
CA ASN A 136 12.50 -3.94 -14.36
C ASN A 136 11.61 -3.79 -13.10
N ARG A 137 11.62 -2.64 -12.43
CA ARG A 137 10.70 -2.40 -11.30
C ARG A 137 9.24 -2.26 -11.72
N THR A 138 8.97 -1.99 -12.99
CA THR A 138 7.61 -1.83 -13.51
C THR A 138 7.33 -2.88 -14.57
N ARG A 139 6.19 -3.55 -14.44
CA ARG A 139 5.56 -4.35 -15.49
C ARG A 139 4.42 -3.54 -16.08
N ALA A 140 4.46 -3.33 -17.39
CA ALA A 140 3.53 -2.46 -18.13
C ALA A 140 2.96 -3.26 -19.32
N LEU A 141 2.29 -4.35 -19.04
CA LEU A 141 1.59 -5.17 -20.04
C LEU A 141 0.09 -5.03 -19.80
N GLU A 142 -0.65 -4.63 -20.80
CA GLU A 142 -2.09 -4.47 -20.72
C GLU A 142 -2.76 -5.77 -20.26
N GLY A 143 -3.66 -5.65 -19.26
CA GLY A 143 -4.43 -6.76 -18.74
C GLY A 143 -3.62 -7.82 -17.98
N GLN A 144 -2.38 -7.54 -17.61
CA GLN A 144 -1.57 -8.49 -16.82
C GLN A 144 -2.19 -8.76 -15.45
N THR A 145 -2.10 -10.02 -15.02
CA THR A 145 -2.68 -10.48 -13.75
C THR A 145 -1.65 -11.02 -12.77
N SER A 146 -0.37 -11.04 -13.15
CA SER A 146 0.72 -11.48 -12.26
C SER A 146 2.06 -10.89 -12.70
N ALA A 147 3.01 -10.88 -11.77
CA ALA A 147 4.40 -10.51 -12.04
C ALA A 147 5.34 -11.15 -11.03
N ASP A 148 6.57 -11.42 -11.49
CA ASP A 148 7.69 -11.81 -10.66
C ASP A 148 8.73 -10.69 -10.61
N TYR A 149 9.29 -10.47 -9.44
CA TYR A 149 10.34 -9.49 -9.19
C TYR A 149 11.50 -10.12 -8.42
N VAL A 150 12.68 -10.13 -9.04
CA VAL A 150 13.91 -10.60 -8.38
C VAL A 150 14.44 -9.49 -7.49
N VAL A 151 14.44 -9.74 -6.18
CA VAL A 151 14.90 -8.79 -5.17
C VAL A 151 16.41 -8.63 -5.24
N SER A 152 16.88 -7.40 -5.24
CA SER A 152 18.33 -7.11 -5.17
C SER A 152 18.84 -7.24 -3.73
N PRO A 153 20.07 -7.74 -3.51
CA PRO A 153 20.69 -7.76 -2.19
C PRO A 153 20.87 -6.39 -1.52
N ARG A 154 20.72 -5.29 -2.27
CA ARG A 154 20.79 -3.92 -1.75
C ARG A 154 19.45 -3.38 -1.26
N GLU A 155 18.37 -4.09 -1.52
CA GLU A 155 17.03 -3.68 -1.09
C GLU A 155 16.78 -4.12 0.35
N SER A 156 16.37 -3.20 1.20
CA SER A 156 16.01 -3.46 2.59
C SER A 156 14.53 -3.74 2.80
N PHE A 157 13.70 -3.31 1.84
CA PHE A 157 12.27 -3.61 1.76
C PHE A 157 11.82 -3.62 0.30
N VAL A 158 10.67 -4.23 0.06
CA VAL A 158 9.91 -4.10 -1.18
C VAL A 158 8.43 -3.95 -0.86
N ARG A 159 7.73 -3.10 -1.60
CA ARG A 159 6.27 -3.02 -1.62
C ARG A 159 5.77 -2.99 -3.05
N VAL A 160 4.52 -3.39 -3.26
CA VAL A 160 3.94 -3.44 -4.60
C VAL A 160 2.76 -2.49 -4.70
N GLN A 161 2.64 -1.83 -5.87
CA GLN A 161 1.46 -1.10 -6.29
C GLN A 161 0.92 -1.72 -7.57
N VAL A 162 -0.35 -2.09 -7.56
CA VAL A 162 -1.11 -2.53 -8.73
C VAL A 162 -1.94 -1.36 -9.20
N VAL A 163 -1.78 -0.95 -10.45
CA VAL A 163 -2.53 0.17 -11.06
C VAL A 163 -3.43 -0.38 -12.15
N ALA A 164 -4.74 -0.18 -12.02
CA ALA A 164 -5.73 -0.57 -13.02
C ALA A 164 -5.79 0.41 -14.20
N GLU A 165 -6.53 0.07 -15.26
CA GLU A 165 -6.69 0.90 -16.45
C GLU A 165 -7.36 2.26 -16.15
N ASP A 166 -8.26 2.31 -15.16
CA ASP A 166 -8.93 3.54 -14.71
C ASP A 166 -8.07 4.43 -13.79
N GLY A 167 -6.82 4.01 -13.52
CA GLY A 167 -5.87 4.70 -12.66
C GLY A 167 -6.00 4.41 -11.17
N LYS A 168 -7.01 3.64 -10.74
CA LYS A 168 -7.13 3.21 -9.36
C LYS A 168 -6.05 2.23 -8.99
N SER A 169 -5.68 2.21 -7.73
CA SER A 169 -4.56 1.42 -7.24
C SER A 169 -4.91 0.51 -6.08
N ALA A 170 -4.11 -0.57 -5.94
CA ALA A 170 -3.98 -1.32 -4.71
C ALA A 170 -2.50 -1.34 -4.28
N TRP A 171 -2.26 -1.38 -2.97
CA TRP A 171 -0.92 -1.31 -2.39
C TRP A 171 -0.71 -2.40 -1.34
N THR A 172 0.45 -3.03 -1.35
CA THR A 172 0.89 -3.85 -0.22
C THR A 172 1.56 -2.97 0.83
N SER A 173 1.60 -3.44 2.06
CA SER A 173 2.56 -2.96 3.05
C SER A 173 4.00 -3.29 2.60
N PRO A 174 5.02 -2.55 3.10
CA PRO A 174 6.41 -2.90 2.82
C PRO A 174 6.78 -4.25 3.48
N ILE A 175 7.36 -5.14 2.69
CA ILE A 175 7.90 -6.43 3.12
C ILE A 175 9.36 -6.20 3.46
N LYS A 176 9.75 -6.46 4.71
CA LYS A 176 11.14 -6.38 5.13
C LYS A 176 11.95 -7.48 4.45
N LEU A 177 13.07 -7.10 3.89
CA LEU A 177 14.09 -8.01 3.36
C LEU A 177 15.19 -8.23 4.40
N GLY A 178 15.76 -9.41 4.39
CA GLY A 178 16.71 -9.87 5.42
C GLY A 178 18.03 -9.13 5.48
#